data_07f2120cc863a5eee359c78914772d1e
#
_entry.id   07f2120cc863a5eee359c78914772d1e
#
_cell.length_a   1.000
_cell.length_b   1.000
_cell.length_c   1.000
_cell.angle_alpha   90.00
_cell.angle_beta   90.00
_cell.angle_gamma   90.00
#
_symmetry.space_group_name_H-M   'P 1'
#
loop_
_entity.id
_entity.type
_entity.pdbx_description
1 polymer ?
#
loop_
_entity_poly.entity_id
_entity_poly.type
_entity_poly.pdbx_seq_one_letter_code
_entity_poly.pdbx_strand_id
1 'polypeptide(L)'
;MKFSKALIAGMVILLGANAFGQKTAEKFEKLQIDMFPKAKEGYKQVYIQLPVAKNEDQLKVEFFVGAEKELDCNRHFMIGEIKTQDLQGWGYPYYDVESKGEVGGTLMACPDKKLTKQFVTLTPEIVRYNSKLPLVFYVPKGMEVRYRIWRADSTMKRAVQK
;
A
#
# COMPACT_ATOMS: atom_id res chain seq x y z
N MET A 1 34.01 51.35 -38.25
CA MET A 1 33.78 50.43 -37.19
C MET A 1 32.29 50.04 -37.23
N LYS A 2 31.95 48.83 -37.68
CA LYS A 2 30.57 48.35 -37.80
C LYS A 2 30.38 47.24 -36.76
N PHE A 3 29.52 47.44 -35.76
CA PHE A 3 29.12 46.41 -34.80
C PHE A 3 28.00 45.56 -35.37
N SER A 4 28.30 44.29 -35.56
CA SER A 4 27.32 43.26 -35.98
C SER A 4 26.49 42.81 -34.76
N LYS A 5 25.15 42.92 -34.87
CA LYS A 5 24.23 42.42 -33.86
C LYS A 5 23.97 40.94 -34.14
N ALA A 6 24.40 40.05 -33.24
CA ALA A 6 24.05 38.66 -33.26
C ALA A 6 22.65 38.45 -32.64
N LEU A 7 21.74 37.91 -33.44
CA LEU A 7 20.42 37.43 -32.97
C LEU A 7 20.59 36.08 -32.30
N ILE A 8 20.26 36.01 -31.01
CA ILE A 8 20.09 34.76 -30.27
C ILE A 8 18.64 34.30 -30.46
N ALA A 9 18.43 33.28 -31.29
CA ALA A 9 17.16 32.61 -31.42
C ALA A 9 16.97 31.69 -30.19
N GLY A 10 16.07 32.08 -29.30
CA GLY A 10 15.67 31.27 -28.17
C GLY A 10 14.84 30.06 -28.62
N MET A 11 15.35 28.87 -28.39
CA MET A 11 14.67 27.60 -28.62
C MET A 11 13.70 27.34 -27.45
N VAL A 12 12.42 27.59 -27.69
CA VAL A 12 11.35 27.22 -26.76
C VAL A 12 11.08 25.73 -26.89
N ILE A 13 11.57 24.93 -25.96
CA ILE A 13 11.24 23.51 -25.86
C ILE A 13 9.85 23.40 -25.25
N LEU A 14 8.87 22.98 -26.04
CA LEU A 14 7.50 22.63 -25.60
C LEU A 14 7.54 21.35 -24.77
N LEU A 15 7.54 21.49 -23.44
CA LEU A 15 7.22 20.43 -22.48
C LEU A 15 5.70 20.30 -22.35
N GLY A 16 5.07 19.61 -23.29
CA GLY A 16 3.62 19.51 -23.37
C GLY A 16 3.08 18.11 -23.65
N ALA A 17 3.62 17.04 -23.04
CA ALA A 17 3.15 15.69 -23.36
C ALA A 17 2.74 14.78 -22.19
N ASN A 18 2.77 15.23 -20.93
CA ASN A 18 2.49 14.33 -19.79
C ASN A 18 1.13 14.52 -19.09
N ALA A 19 0.35 15.54 -19.45
CA ALA A 19 -0.90 15.83 -18.75
C ALA A 19 -2.09 14.91 -19.15
N PHE A 20 -2.06 14.33 -20.34
CA PHE A 20 -3.16 13.49 -20.84
C PHE A 20 -3.14 12.08 -20.24
N GLY A 21 -1.97 11.48 -20.07
CA GLY A 21 -1.83 10.15 -19.52
C GLY A 21 -2.19 10.08 -18.02
N GLN A 22 -1.80 11.08 -17.26
CA GLN A 22 -2.11 11.15 -15.83
C GLN A 22 -3.61 11.32 -15.55
N LYS A 23 -4.31 12.16 -16.30
CA LYS A 23 -5.76 12.36 -16.16
C LYS A 23 -6.57 11.11 -16.49
N THR A 24 -6.12 10.31 -17.44
CA THR A 24 -6.83 9.07 -17.85
C THR A 24 -6.63 7.97 -16.79
N ALA A 25 -5.43 7.82 -16.24
CA ALA A 25 -5.14 6.87 -15.17
C ALA A 25 -5.91 7.23 -13.88
N GLU A 26 -5.89 8.49 -13.48
CA GLU A 26 -6.60 9.00 -12.31
C GLU A 26 -8.13 8.82 -12.42
N LYS A 27 -8.71 9.02 -13.61
CA LYS A 27 -10.13 8.81 -13.87
C LYS A 27 -10.50 7.32 -13.81
N PHE A 28 -9.67 6.43 -14.33
CA PHE A 28 -9.91 4.98 -14.30
C PHE A 28 -9.83 4.44 -12.87
N GLU A 29 -8.83 4.85 -12.11
CA GLU A 29 -8.64 4.51 -10.71
C GLU A 29 -9.83 4.96 -9.85
N LYS A 30 -10.29 6.19 -10.02
CA LYS A 30 -11.46 6.73 -9.30
C LYS A 30 -12.74 5.94 -9.58
N LEU A 31 -12.97 5.51 -10.81
CA LEU A 31 -14.13 4.69 -11.17
C LEU A 31 -14.10 3.31 -10.51
N GLN A 32 -12.94 2.70 -10.36
CA GLN A 32 -12.80 1.40 -9.68
C GLN A 32 -13.02 1.50 -8.17
N ILE A 33 -12.66 2.61 -7.54
CA ILE A 33 -12.88 2.82 -6.10
C ILE A 33 -14.33 3.22 -5.80
N ASP A 34 -14.97 4.00 -6.66
CA ASP A 34 -16.34 4.49 -6.46
C ASP A 34 -17.40 3.36 -6.42
N MET A 35 -17.07 2.15 -6.90
CA MET A 35 -17.98 0.99 -6.80
C MET A 35 -18.02 0.38 -5.39
N PHE A 36 -17.01 0.65 -4.55
CA PHE A 36 -16.93 0.13 -3.20
C PHE A 36 -17.78 0.94 -2.23
N PRO A 37 -18.33 0.33 -1.15
CA PRO A 37 -19.12 1.02 -0.14
C PRO A 37 -18.39 2.22 0.46
N LYS A 38 -19.10 3.21 0.92
CA LYS A 38 -18.52 4.31 1.70
C LYS A 38 -18.07 3.79 3.07
N ALA A 39 -16.97 4.36 3.58
CA ALA A 39 -16.50 4.03 4.92
C ALA A 39 -17.54 4.39 5.98
N LYS A 40 -17.74 3.50 6.96
CA LYS A 40 -18.59 3.74 8.13
C LYS A 40 -18.00 4.83 9.02
N GLU A 41 -18.81 5.39 9.89
CA GLU A 41 -18.35 6.40 10.86
C GLU A 41 -17.17 5.88 11.70
N GLY A 42 -16.18 6.74 11.96
CA GLY A 42 -14.94 6.37 12.64
C GLY A 42 -13.91 5.65 11.77
N TYR A 43 -14.25 5.31 10.54
CA TYR A 43 -13.36 4.62 9.59
C TYR A 43 -12.97 5.54 8.42
N LYS A 44 -11.93 5.13 7.72
CA LYS A 44 -11.54 5.69 6.42
C LYS A 44 -11.33 4.56 5.41
N GLN A 45 -11.65 4.83 4.16
CA GLN A 45 -11.30 3.98 3.05
C GLN A 45 -9.90 4.36 2.56
N VAL A 46 -9.03 3.39 2.42
CA VAL A 46 -7.70 3.53 1.80
C VAL A 46 -7.52 2.42 0.77
N TYR A 47 -6.66 2.64 -0.21
CA TYR A 47 -6.42 1.62 -1.23
C TYR A 47 -4.96 1.59 -1.66
N ILE A 48 -4.54 0.45 -2.18
CA ILE A 48 -3.24 0.24 -2.81
C ILE A 48 -3.50 -0.01 -4.29
N GLN A 49 -3.04 0.89 -5.16
CA GLN A 49 -2.98 0.65 -6.60
C GLN A 49 -1.58 0.14 -6.95
N LEU A 50 -1.53 -1.08 -7.45
CA LEU A 50 -0.27 -1.70 -7.84
C LEU A 50 0.12 -1.27 -9.26
N PRO A 51 1.40 -1.00 -9.53
CA PRO A 51 1.85 -0.72 -10.88
C PRO A 51 1.72 -1.95 -11.77
N VAL A 52 1.49 -1.76 -13.07
CA VAL A 52 1.49 -2.85 -14.05
C VAL A 52 2.87 -3.49 -14.09
N ALA A 53 2.92 -4.82 -13.92
CA ALA A 53 4.15 -5.60 -13.96
C ALA A 53 4.09 -6.67 -15.06
N LYS A 54 5.24 -6.97 -15.68
CA LYS A 54 5.33 -7.91 -16.80
C LYS A 54 5.01 -9.36 -16.39
N ASN A 55 5.39 -9.76 -15.16
CA ASN A 55 5.24 -11.13 -14.64
C ASN A 55 4.53 -11.07 -13.28
N GLU A 56 3.27 -10.72 -13.27
CA GLU A 56 2.48 -10.57 -12.03
C GLU A 56 2.29 -11.90 -11.29
N ASP A 57 2.30 -13.02 -12.00
CA ASP A 57 2.24 -14.37 -11.45
C ASP A 57 3.43 -14.74 -10.54
N GLN A 58 4.57 -14.05 -10.73
CA GLN A 58 5.77 -14.19 -9.89
C GLN A 58 5.80 -13.22 -8.71
N LEU A 59 4.74 -12.42 -8.54
CA LEU A 59 4.67 -11.40 -7.51
C LEU A 59 3.56 -11.71 -6.49
N LYS A 60 3.81 -11.29 -5.26
CA LYS A 60 2.79 -11.23 -4.19
C LYS A 60 2.89 -9.90 -3.48
N VAL A 61 1.79 -9.49 -2.86
CA VAL A 61 1.73 -8.31 -2.03
C VAL A 61 1.53 -8.75 -0.59
N GLU A 62 2.39 -8.30 0.29
CA GLU A 62 2.19 -8.39 1.73
C GLU A 62 1.78 -7.02 2.25
N PHE A 63 0.67 -6.96 2.95
CA PHE A 63 0.20 -5.72 3.54
C PHE A 63 0.15 -5.80 5.06
N PHE A 64 0.32 -4.66 5.67
CA PHE A 64 0.42 -4.43 7.10
C PHE A 64 -0.58 -3.35 7.49
N VAL A 65 -1.50 -3.67 8.38
CA VAL A 65 -2.44 -2.69 8.93
C VAL A 65 -2.05 -2.40 10.36
N GLY A 66 -1.85 -1.14 10.70
CA GLY A 66 -1.38 -0.79 12.02
C GLY A 66 -1.33 0.71 12.29
N ALA A 67 -0.64 1.07 13.36
CA ALA A 67 -0.42 2.46 13.75
C ALA A 67 0.98 2.65 14.37
N GLU A 68 1.49 3.86 14.28
CA GLU A 68 2.71 4.23 15.01
C GLU A 68 2.40 4.44 16.49
N LYS A 69 3.21 3.82 17.35
CA LYS A 69 3.14 3.91 18.81
C LYS A 69 4.51 4.13 19.41
N GLU A 70 4.59 4.85 20.51
CA GLU A 70 5.82 4.94 21.31
C GLU A 70 5.86 3.80 22.31
N LEU A 71 6.80 2.87 22.14
CA LEU A 71 6.87 1.60 22.84
C LEU A 71 8.29 1.29 23.27
N ASP A 72 8.42 0.42 24.27
CA ASP A 72 9.69 -0.05 24.80
C ASP A 72 10.41 -1.05 23.87
N CYS A 73 11.45 -1.70 24.35
CA CYS A 73 12.26 -2.66 23.60
C CYS A 73 11.58 -4.01 23.36
N ASN A 74 10.39 -4.25 23.92
CA ASN A 74 9.67 -5.49 23.75
C ASN A 74 9.13 -5.67 22.32
N ARG A 75 8.76 -6.91 21.97
CA ARG A 75 8.04 -7.19 20.73
C ARG A 75 6.58 -6.86 20.95
N HIS A 76 6.04 -6.01 20.10
CA HIS A 76 4.66 -5.57 20.16
C HIS A 76 3.87 -6.00 18.93
N PHE A 77 2.58 -6.26 19.10
CA PHE A 77 1.63 -6.54 18.04
C PHE A 77 0.30 -5.87 18.35
N MET A 78 -0.44 -5.53 17.32
CA MET A 78 -1.77 -4.94 17.47
C MET A 78 -2.83 -6.03 17.61
N ILE A 79 -3.83 -5.80 18.47
CA ILE A 79 -4.94 -6.71 18.67
C ILE A 79 -6.08 -6.32 17.75
N GLY A 80 -6.61 -7.30 17.00
CA GLY A 80 -7.71 -7.11 16.05
C GLY A 80 -7.67 -8.13 14.93
N GLU A 81 -8.53 -7.95 13.95
CA GLU A 81 -8.74 -8.87 12.84
C GLU A 81 -8.89 -8.10 11.52
N ILE A 82 -8.41 -8.69 10.44
CA ILE A 82 -8.65 -8.25 9.07
C ILE A 82 -9.64 -9.24 8.45
N LYS A 83 -10.82 -8.76 8.05
CA LYS A 83 -11.86 -9.58 7.44
C LYS A 83 -11.90 -9.33 5.94
N THR A 84 -11.67 -10.35 5.15
CA THR A 84 -11.90 -10.29 3.70
C THR A 84 -13.40 -10.35 3.44
N GLN A 85 -13.91 -9.39 2.68
CA GLN A 85 -15.29 -9.28 2.22
C GLN A 85 -15.32 -9.24 0.70
N ASP A 86 -16.41 -9.70 0.12
CA ASP A 86 -16.64 -9.64 -1.33
C ASP A 86 -17.62 -8.53 -1.69
N LEU A 87 -17.25 -7.72 -2.67
CA LEU A 87 -18.14 -6.71 -3.23
C LEU A 87 -19.27 -7.40 -3.99
N GLN A 88 -20.48 -7.28 -3.49
CA GLN A 88 -21.65 -7.95 -4.06
C GLN A 88 -21.87 -7.55 -5.52
N GLY A 89 -22.13 -8.55 -6.36
CA GLY A 89 -22.35 -8.37 -7.80
C GLY A 89 -21.05 -8.26 -8.63
N TRP A 90 -19.88 -8.08 -8.01
CA TRP A 90 -18.59 -7.91 -8.69
C TRP A 90 -17.57 -9.00 -8.33
N GLY A 91 -17.71 -9.61 -7.15
CA GLY A 91 -16.76 -10.63 -6.65
C GLY A 91 -15.36 -10.07 -6.40
N TYR A 92 -15.21 -8.77 -6.20
CA TYR A 92 -13.94 -8.14 -5.87
C TYR A 92 -13.74 -8.11 -4.36
N PRO A 93 -12.59 -8.61 -3.85
CA PRO A 93 -12.33 -8.59 -2.42
C PRO A 93 -12.00 -7.19 -1.93
N TYR A 94 -12.44 -6.89 -0.70
CA TYR A 94 -11.98 -5.76 0.10
C TYR A 94 -11.77 -6.20 1.54
N TYR A 95 -11.06 -5.39 2.31
CA TYR A 95 -10.61 -5.72 3.66
C TYR A 95 -11.26 -4.78 4.68
N ASP A 96 -12.08 -5.33 5.58
CA ASP A 96 -12.65 -4.60 6.72
C ASP A 96 -11.84 -4.91 7.97
N VAL A 97 -11.29 -3.89 8.61
CA VAL A 97 -10.38 -4.02 9.74
C VAL A 97 -11.11 -3.74 11.04
N GLU A 98 -11.16 -4.73 11.92
CA GLU A 98 -11.74 -4.60 13.25
C GLU A 98 -10.62 -4.54 14.30
N SER A 99 -10.36 -3.37 14.85
CA SER A 99 -9.41 -3.17 15.95
C SER A 99 -9.73 -1.91 16.73
N LYS A 100 -9.53 -1.98 18.04
CA LYS A 100 -9.59 -0.82 18.93
C LYS A 100 -8.25 -0.11 19.08
N GLY A 101 -7.20 -0.60 18.41
CA GLY A 101 -5.84 -0.06 18.51
C GLY A 101 -5.11 -0.47 19.79
N GLU A 102 -5.61 -1.52 20.47
CA GLU A 102 -4.94 -2.12 21.62
C GLU A 102 -3.68 -2.86 21.19
N VAL A 103 -2.66 -2.83 22.03
CA VAL A 103 -1.34 -3.43 21.76
C VAL A 103 -1.04 -4.47 22.81
N GLY A 104 -0.71 -5.68 22.35
CA GLY A 104 -0.10 -6.73 23.15
C GLY A 104 1.42 -6.77 22.94
N GLY A 105 2.13 -7.43 23.85
CA GLY A 105 3.59 -7.54 23.71
C GLY A 105 4.21 -8.51 24.70
N THR A 106 5.52 -8.73 24.57
CA THR A 106 6.34 -9.44 25.56
C THR A 106 6.59 -8.55 26.79
N LEU A 107 6.94 -9.16 27.91
CA LEU A 107 7.20 -8.47 29.18
C LEU A 107 8.65 -8.76 29.64
N MET A 108 9.62 -8.40 28.82
CA MET A 108 11.02 -8.52 29.20
C MET A 108 11.52 -7.21 29.82
N ALA A 109 12.46 -7.32 30.75
CA ALA A 109 13.11 -6.14 31.31
C ALA A 109 13.95 -5.44 30.23
N CYS A 110 13.61 -4.20 29.90
CA CYS A 110 14.40 -3.39 28.97
C CYS A 110 15.62 -2.81 29.68
N PRO A 111 16.81 -2.86 29.05
CA PRO A 111 18.06 -2.32 29.62
C PRO A 111 17.99 -0.80 29.85
N ASP A 112 17.29 -0.11 28.96
CA ASP A 112 16.97 1.28 29.07
C ASP A 112 15.45 1.48 29.08
N LYS A 113 14.96 2.46 29.78
CA LYS A 113 13.53 2.81 29.80
C LYS A 113 13.13 3.68 28.61
N LYS A 114 13.86 3.56 27.49
CA LYS A 114 13.65 4.40 26.30
C LYS A 114 12.48 3.90 25.50
N LEU A 115 11.53 4.77 25.19
CA LEU A 115 10.49 4.54 24.23
C LEU A 115 10.97 4.89 22.82
N THR A 116 10.59 4.11 21.84
CA THR A 116 10.87 4.36 20.42
C THR A 116 9.59 4.30 19.61
N LYS A 117 9.53 5.10 18.55
CA LYS A 117 8.43 5.09 17.62
C LYS A 117 8.48 3.82 16.77
N GLN A 118 7.46 2.98 16.89
CA GLN A 118 7.36 1.69 16.20
C GLN A 118 6.04 1.60 15.47
N PHE A 119 6.06 1.07 14.25
CA PHE A 119 4.85 0.73 13.53
C PHE A 119 4.35 -0.65 13.97
N VAL A 120 3.30 -0.66 14.77
CA VAL A 120 2.70 -1.89 15.32
C VAL A 120 1.53 -2.32 14.47
N THR A 121 1.52 -3.59 14.06
CA THR A 121 0.56 -4.10 13.10
C THR A 121 -0.27 -5.25 13.65
N LEU A 122 -1.43 -5.43 13.06
CA LEU A 122 -2.14 -6.70 13.05
C LEU A 122 -1.28 -7.77 12.34
N THR A 123 -1.70 -9.01 12.41
CA THR A 123 -1.05 -10.09 11.64
C THR A 123 -1.05 -9.72 10.15
N PRO A 124 0.12 -9.63 9.50
CA PRO A 124 0.20 -9.30 8.08
C PRO A 124 -0.43 -10.38 7.21
N GLU A 125 -0.94 -9.99 6.05
CA GLU A 125 -1.46 -10.93 5.06
C GLU A 125 -0.72 -10.83 3.74
N ILE A 126 -0.62 -11.96 3.05
CA ILE A 126 0.01 -12.06 1.72
C ILE A 126 -1.04 -12.45 0.69
N VAL A 127 -1.20 -11.60 -0.33
CA VAL A 127 -2.17 -11.80 -1.40
C VAL A 127 -1.50 -11.84 -2.78
N ARG A 128 -2.24 -12.31 -3.79
CA ARG A 128 -1.75 -12.29 -5.17
C ARG A 128 -1.59 -10.86 -5.68
N TYR A 129 -0.55 -10.66 -6.47
CA TYR A 129 -0.39 -9.40 -7.21
C TYR A 129 -1.45 -9.30 -8.30
N ASN A 130 -2.12 -8.16 -8.39
CA ASN A 130 -3.03 -7.86 -9.49
C ASN A 130 -3.07 -6.33 -9.69
N SER A 131 -2.46 -5.86 -10.76
CA SER A 131 -2.46 -4.42 -11.08
C SER A 131 -3.79 -3.90 -11.63
N LYS A 132 -4.71 -4.79 -12.02
CA LYS A 132 -5.99 -4.44 -12.61
C LYS A 132 -7.05 -4.05 -11.58
N LEU A 133 -6.84 -4.45 -10.31
CA LEU A 133 -7.79 -4.19 -9.23
C LEU A 133 -7.06 -3.58 -8.04
N PRO A 134 -7.58 -2.49 -7.46
CA PRO A 134 -7.04 -1.94 -6.22
C PRO A 134 -7.30 -2.90 -5.06
N LEU A 135 -6.38 -2.95 -4.11
CA LEU A 135 -6.63 -3.55 -2.81
C LEU A 135 -7.29 -2.48 -1.92
N VAL A 136 -8.54 -2.67 -1.56
CA VAL A 136 -9.33 -1.67 -0.82
C VAL A 136 -9.48 -2.08 0.63
N PHE A 137 -9.24 -1.15 1.53
CA PHE A 137 -9.28 -1.38 2.97
C PHE A 137 -10.18 -0.35 3.65
N TYR A 138 -10.95 -0.81 4.63
CA TYR A 138 -11.67 0.04 5.57
C TYR A 138 -10.99 -0.09 6.93
N VAL A 139 -10.31 0.97 7.35
CA VAL A 139 -9.51 0.99 8.58
C VAL A 139 -9.99 2.06 9.55
N PRO A 140 -9.89 1.86 10.87
CA PRO A 140 -10.11 2.92 11.85
C PRO A 140 -9.24 4.16 11.54
N LYS A 141 -9.76 5.38 11.76
CA LYS A 141 -9.09 6.64 11.38
C LYS A 141 -7.66 6.80 11.89
N GLY A 142 -7.32 6.20 13.03
CA GLY A 142 -5.98 6.23 13.62
C GLY A 142 -4.99 5.21 13.04
N MET A 143 -5.42 4.36 12.10
CA MET A 143 -4.58 3.33 11.50
C MET A 143 -4.18 3.68 10.07
N GLU A 144 -3.12 3.04 9.58
CA GLU A 144 -2.66 3.13 8.21
C GLU A 144 -2.34 1.74 7.65
N VAL A 145 -2.28 1.66 6.33
CA VAL A 145 -1.91 0.45 5.59
C VAL A 145 -0.57 0.69 4.92
N ARG A 146 0.40 -0.19 5.19
CA ARG A 146 1.69 -0.23 4.50
C ARG A 146 1.78 -1.53 3.74
N TYR A 147 2.59 -1.60 2.68
CA TYR A 147 2.76 -2.84 1.91
C TYR A 147 4.16 -2.98 1.37
N ARG A 148 4.51 -4.22 1.01
CA ARG A 148 5.71 -4.56 0.24
C ARG A 148 5.38 -5.61 -0.81
N ILE A 149 6.21 -5.68 -1.84
CA ILE A 149 6.04 -6.63 -2.94
C ILE A 149 7.09 -7.71 -2.79
N TRP A 150 6.64 -8.96 -2.76
CA TRP A 150 7.46 -10.15 -2.82
C TRP A 150 7.66 -10.58 -4.27
N ARG A 151 8.84 -11.07 -4.58
CA ARG A 151 9.16 -11.62 -5.90
C ARG A 151 9.63 -13.06 -5.74
N ALA A 152 9.07 -13.96 -6.54
CA ALA A 152 9.53 -15.34 -6.62
C ALA A 152 10.93 -15.41 -7.22
N ASP A 153 11.68 -16.45 -6.85
CA ASP A 153 12.93 -16.81 -7.53
C ASP A 153 12.67 -17.07 -9.03
N SER A 154 13.62 -16.72 -9.86
CA SER A 154 13.55 -16.94 -11.32
C SER A 154 13.55 -18.43 -11.70
N THR A 155 14.06 -19.30 -10.81
CA THR A 155 14.19 -20.72 -11.03
C THR A 155 13.38 -21.53 -10.01
N MET A 156 12.61 -22.50 -10.52
CA MET A 156 11.96 -23.49 -9.68
C MET A 156 12.97 -24.56 -9.26
N LYS A 157 12.97 -24.89 -7.97
CA LYS A 157 13.79 -25.97 -7.43
C LYS A 157 12.97 -27.27 -7.39
N ARG A 158 13.66 -28.41 -7.61
CA ARG A 158 13.03 -29.72 -7.53
C ARG A 158 13.05 -30.22 -6.08
N ALA A 159 11.97 -30.84 -5.63
CA ALA A 159 11.95 -31.53 -4.34
C ALA A 159 12.88 -32.77 -4.37
N VAL A 160 13.42 -33.10 -3.21
CA VAL A 160 14.24 -34.31 -3.03
C VAL A 160 13.33 -35.47 -2.65
N GLN A 161 13.49 -36.59 -3.35
CA GLN A 161 12.82 -37.84 -2.98
C GLN A 161 13.67 -38.58 -1.92
N LYS A 162 13.01 -39.09 -0.87
CA LYS A 162 13.61 -39.92 0.17
C LYS A 162 13.66 -41.38 -0.27
#